data_0074d12dac79a6bcdeef1dcbc6090d0a
#
_entry.id   0074d12dac79a6bcdeef1dcbc6090d0a
#
_cell.length_a   1.000
_cell.length_b   1.000
_cell.length_c   1.000
_cell.angle_alpha   90.00
_cell.angle_beta   90.00
_cell.angle_gamma   90.00
#
_symmetry.space_group_name_H-M   'P 1'
#
loop_
_entity.id
_entity.type
_entity.pdbx_description
1 polymer ?
#
loop_
_entity_poly.entity_id
_entity_poly.type
_entity_poly.pdbx_seq_one_letter_code
_entity_poly.pdbx_strand_id
1 'polypeptide(L)'
;VEVGLGGDSDVGLNGEIQWTKPWINRRGHSLKFTSAVSAKEQTVSGQWKIPEKKDPVNSYWLVSSGNKHTDLNDTKSQSVTATFSRTTLLASGWQRTPSVTTSQTRFTQADVTESTFLLYPGLSFSRIRQRGGLSPNWGDSQRYTAEISRREWGSGTDFALFRLQDSLLRTWRDRHRFVGRITLGVIAADDLDQVPPEKRFFAGGDKSIRGYGYQKISPRDDEGQLIGASKLVTGTLEYQYRVTGGWWGAVFADAGDAVRNLSDFDVKKGAGFGVRWDSPVGPVKLDLAWPLGDKTESGVHFYVGLGTQW
;
A
#
# COMPACT_ATOMS: atom_id res chain seq x y z
N VAL A 1 24.57 0.41 -6.15
CA VAL A 1 23.46 -0.22 -6.89
C VAL A 1 22.98 -1.38 -6.08
N GLU A 2 21.67 -1.46 -5.90
CA GLU A 2 21.00 -2.58 -5.26
C GLU A 2 20.06 -3.19 -6.30
N VAL A 3 20.00 -4.52 -6.35
CA VAL A 3 19.09 -5.26 -7.21
C VAL A 3 18.25 -6.15 -6.32
N GLY A 4 16.93 -6.00 -6.42
CA GLY A 4 15.95 -6.81 -5.72
C GLY A 4 15.20 -7.69 -6.71
N LEU A 5 15.01 -8.94 -6.36
CA LEU A 5 14.06 -9.84 -7.02
C LEU A 5 13.05 -10.27 -5.97
N GLY A 6 11.80 -10.18 -6.31
CA GLY A 6 10.71 -10.55 -5.44
C GLY A 6 9.61 -11.26 -6.21
N GLY A 7 8.65 -11.78 -5.48
CA GLY A 7 7.46 -12.34 -6.05
C GLY A 7 6.39 -12.45 -4.98
N ASP A 8 5.20 -12.09 -5.35
CA ASP A 8 4.01 -12.36 -4.58
C ASP A 8 2.88 -12.82 -5.51
N SER A 9 1.87 -13.43 -4.95
CA SER A 9 0.74 -13.94 -5.72
C SER A 9 -0.16 -12.84 -6.29
N ASP A 10 -0.07 -11.63 -5.76
CA ASP A 10 -0.93 -10.52 -6.14
C ASP A 10 -0.44 -9.84 -7.43
N VAL A 11 0.86 -9.54 -7.51
CA VAL A 11 1.45 -8.86 -8.68
C VAL A 11 2.39 -9.74 -9.50
N GLY A 12 2.66 -10.97 -9.02
CA GLY A 12 3.55 -11.92 -9.69
C GLY A 12 5.02 -11.67 -9.40
N LEU A 13 5.88 -12.14 -10.31
CA LEU A 13 7.32 -11.87 -10.23
C LEU A 13 7.58 -10.39 -10.45
N ASN A 14 8.43 -9.82 -9.61
CA ASN A 14 8.86 -8.44 -9.72
C ASN A 14 10.37 -8.31 -9.60
N GLY A 15 10.91 -7.33 -10.31
CA GLY A 15 12.32 -6.96 -10.24
C GLY A 15 12.45 -5.48 -9.90
N GLU A 16 13.38 -5.13 -9.06
CA GLU A 16 13.69 -3.74 -8.71
C GLU A 16 15.19 -3.49 -8.85
N ILE A 17 15.53 -2.37 -9.48
CA ILE A 17 16.88 -1.85 -9.52
C ILE A 17 16.87 -0.48 -8.85
N GLN A 18 17.69 -0.32 -7.83
CA GLN A 18 17.87 0.92 -7.13
C GLN A 18 19.31 1.41 -7.25
N TRP A 19 19.47 2.63 -7.72
CA TRP A 19 20.75 3.33 -7.70
C TRP A 19 20.68 4.49 -6.71
N THR A 20 21.64 4.54 -5.78
CA THR A 20 21.73 5.58 -4.79
C THR A 20 23.09 6.26 -4.83
N LYS A 21 23.11 7.59 -4.94
CA LYS A 21 24.29 8.41 -4.73
C LYS A 21 24.11 9.15 -3.39
N PRO A 22 24.73 8.65 -2.30
CA PRO A 22 24.44 9.13 -0.95
C PRO A 22 24.93 10.56 -0.71
N TRP A 23 25.93 11.02 -1.47
CA TRP A 23 26.45 12.38 -1.38
C TRP A 23 26.73 12.96 -2.76
N ILE A 24 26.07 14.07 -3.10
CA ILE A 24 26.31 14.81 -4.33
C ILE A 24 27.00 16.15 -4.08
N ASN A 25 27.00 16.62 -2.82
CA ASN A 25 27.66 17.86 -2.43
C ASN A 25 28.00 17.86 -0.93
N ARG A 26 28.76 18.89 -0.48
CA ARG A 26 29.18 19.08 0.91
C ARG A 26 28.02 19.30 1.90
N ARG A 27 26.79 19.52 1.44
CA ARG A 27 25.59 19.71 2.26
C ARG A 27 24.86 18.40 2.54
N GLY A 28 25.40 17.26 2.09
CA GLY A 28 24.80 15.94 2.33
C GLY A 28 23.59 15.63 1.47
N HIS A 29 23.38 16.32 0.36
CA HIS A 29 22.29 15.98 -0.55
C HIS A 29 22.55 14.60 -1.15
N SER A 30 21.49 13.84 -1.38
CA SER A 30 21.55 12.52 -2.01
C SER A 30 20.53 12.38 -3.14
N LEU A 31 20.87 11.53 -4.10
CA LEU A 31 19.98 11.13 -5.20
C LEU A 31 19.72 9.65 -5.12
N LYS A 32 18.47 9.28 -5.41
CA LYS A 32 18.04 7.88 -5.52
C LYS A 32 17.20 7.75 -6.78
N PHE A 33 17.49 6.73 -7.60
CA PHE A 33 16.67 6.31 -8.73
C PHE A 33 16.24 4.87 -8.50
N THR A 34 14.96 4.60 -8.76
CA THR A 34 14.39 3.27 -8.62
C THR A 34 13.62 2.94 -9.89
N SER A 35 13.85 1.74 -10.41
CA SER A 35 13.05 1.13 -11.48
C SER A 35 12.53 -0.19 -10.98
N ALA A 36 11.21 -0.35 -10.95
CA ALA A 36 10.54 -1.58 -10.55
C ALA A 36 9.62 -2.05 -11.67
N VAL A 37 9.65 -3.34 -11.96
CA VAL A 37 8.90 -3.96 -13.05
C VAL A 37 8.25 -5.23 -12.57
N SER A 38 6.95 -5.35 -12.81
CA SER A 38 6.19 -6.59 -12.75
C SER A 38 5.32 -6.74 -14.00
N ALA A 39 4.63 -7.87 -14.13
CA ALA A 39 3.69 -8.08 -15.24
C ALA A 39 2.52 -7.09 -15.24
N LYS A 40 2.15 -6.56 -14.07
CA LYS A 40 0.97 -5.70 -13.87
C LYS A 40 1.31 -4.23 -13.66
N GLU A 41 2.51 -3.95 -13.16
CA GLU A 41 2.94 -2.59 -12.82
C GLU A 41 4.40 -2.35 -13.20
N GLN A 42 4.66 -1.16 -13.75
CA GLN A 42 6.00 -0.68 -14.09
C GLN A 42 6.18 0.71 -13.54
N THR A 43 7.26 0.94 -12.82
CA THR A 43 7.52 2.23 -12.17
C THR A 43 8.96 2.65 -12.38
N VAL A 44 9.17 3.91 -12.72
CA VAL A 44 10.48 4.57 -12.70
C VAL A 44 10.35 5.83 -11.87
N SER A 45 11.24 6.02 -10.91
CA SER A 45 11.20 7.20 -10.04
C SER A 45 12.58 7.73 -9.71
N GLY A 46 12.66 9.04 -9.50
CA GLY A 46 13.83 9.74 -9.02
C GLY A 46 13.51 10.55 -7.77
N GLN A 47 14.43 10.61 -6.84
CA GLN A 47 14.29 11.33 -5.59
C GLN A 47 15.56 12.12 -5.29
N TRP A 48 15.40 13.38 -4.91
CA TRP A 48 16.45 14.24 -4.42
C TRP A 48 16.17 14.64 -2.98
N LYS A 49 17.00 14.13 -2.06
CA LYS A 49 16.91 14.42 -0.63
C LYS A 49 17.86 15.58 -0.28
N ILE A 50 17.34 16.56 0.44
CA ILE A 50 18.03 17.77 0.87
C ILE A 50 17.90 17.85 2.40
N PRO A 51 18.93 17.46 3.18
CA PRO A 51 18.92 17.58 4.64
C PRO A 51 18.77 19.03 5.09
N GLU A 52 18.01 19.26 6.15
CA GLU A 52 17.82 20.61 6.70
C GLU A 52 19.05 21.04 7.50
N LYS A 53 19.53 22.28 7.28
CA LYS A 53 20.78 22.76 7.91
C LYS A 53 20.75 22.75 9.44
N LYS A 54 19.58 23.04 10.06
CA LYS A 54 19.43 23.12 11.51
C LYS A 54 19.32 21.76 12.18
N ASP A 55 18.75 20.79 11.49
CA ASP A 55 18.50 19.44 12.01
C ASP A 55 18.55 18.40 10.86
N PRO A 56 19.76 18.13 10.32
CA PRO A 56 19.91 17.28 9.14
C PRO A 56 19.59 15.79 9.41
N VAL A 57 19.53 15.38 10.67
CA VAL A 57 19.23 14.01 11.07
C VAL A 57 17.73 13.77 11.06
N ASN A 58 16.95 14.70 11.61
CA ASN A 58 15.51 14.49 11.79
C ASN A 58 14.66 15.22 10.75
N SER A 59 15.24 16.16 9.98
CA SER A 59 14.46 16.95 9.02
C SER A 59 15.15 17.05 7.66
N TYR A 60 14.36 16.84 6.60
CA TYR A 60 14.84 16.98 5.23
C TYR A 60 13.68 17.33 4.27
N TRP A 61 14.06 17.97 3.17
CA TRP A 61 13.20 18.18 2.02
C TRP A 61 13.41 17.04 1.01
N LEU A 62 12.35 16.66 0.33
CA LEU A 62 12.37 15.65 -0.72
C LEU A 62 11.67 16.19 -1.95
N VAL A 63 12.38 16.19 -3.07
CA VAL A 63 11.81 16.39 -4.40
C VAL A 63 11.80 15.03 -5.06
N SER A 64 10.65 14.58 -5.51
CA SER A 64 10.51 13.30 -6.20
C SER A 64 9.69 13.44 -7.47
N SER A 65 10.03 12.63 -8.47
CA SER A 65 9.23 12.48 -9.69
C SER A 65 9.20 11.02 -10.07
N GLY A 66 8.09 10.58 -10.65
CA GLY A 66 7.93 9.20 -11.10
C GLY A 66 6.98 9.08 -12.26
N ASN A 67 7.18 8.01 -13.02
CA ASN A 67 6.24 7.52 -14.01
C ASN A 67 5.81 6.12 -13.59
N LYS A 68 4.50 5.87 -13.59
CA LYS A 68 3.91 4.58 -13.28
C LYS A 68 2.97 4.17 -14.41
N HIS A 69 3.13 2.93 -14.87
CA HIS A 69 2.19 2.26 -15.75
C HIS A 69 1.55 1.09 -14.99
N THR A 70 0.24 0.96 -15.07
CA THR A 70 -0.55 -0.11 -14.45
C THR A 70 -1.46 -0.74 -15.50
N ASP A 71 -1.46 -2.07 -15.59
CA ASP A 71 -2.44 -2.86 -16.35
C ASP A 71 -2.89 -4.02 -15.45
N LEU A 72 -3.98 -3.79 -14.73
CA LEU A 72 -4.45 -4.69 -13.69
C LEU A 72 -5.98 -4.74 -13.66
N ASN A 73 -6.55 -5.93 -13.79
CA ASN A 73 -7.99 -6.15 -13.86
C ASN A 73 -8.61 -5.24 -14.94
N ASP A 74 -9.61 -4.43 -14.56
CA ASP A 74 -10.33 -3.52 -15.46
C ASP A 74 -9.71 -2.10 -15.43
N THR A 75 -8.45 -1.98 -15.00
CA THR A 75 -7.72 -0.71 -14.87
C THR A 75 -6.48 -0.69 -15.77
N LYS A 76 -6.40 0.28 -16.65
CA LYS A 76 -5.17 0.67 -17.35
C LYS A 76 -4.86 2.12 -17.05
N SER A 77 -3.67 2.41 -16.54
CA SER A 77 -3.29 3.79 -16.26
C SER A 77 -1.83 4.07 -16.55
N GLN A 78 -1.56 5.29 -16.90
CA GLN A 78 -0.23 5.87 -16.98
C GLN A 78 -0.22 7.19 -16.26
N SER A 79 0.59 7.30 -15.22
CA SER A 79 0.69 8.52 -14.42
C SER A 79 2.12 9.05 -14.36
N VAL A 80 2.25 10.36 -14.45
CA VAL A 80 3.48 11.10 -14.18
C VAL A 80 3.22 11.98 -12.97
N THR A 81 4.06 11.83 -11.94
CA THR A 81 3.91 12.57 -10.68
C THR A 81 5.15 13.37 -10.37
N ALA A 82 4.97 14.53 -9.73
CA ALA A 82 6.03 15.29 -9.11
C ALA A 82 5.58 15.72 -7.72
N THR A 83 6.40 15.45 -6.71
CA THR A 83 6.08 15.75 -5.31
C THR A 83 7.21 16.55 -4.67
N PHE A 84 6.84 17.60 -3.97
CA PHE A 84 7.69 18.33 -3.06
C PHE A 84 7.19 18.12 -1.63
N SER A 85 8.06 17.66 -0.74
CA SER A 85 7.66 17.35 0.63
C SER A 85 8.76 17.70 1.64
N ARG A 86 8.35 17.93 2.88
CA ARG A 86 9.25 18.09 4.02
C ARG A 86 8.95 17.02 5.05
N THR A 87 9.92 16.21 5.34
CA THR A 87 9.81 15.17 6.37
C THR A 87 10.49 15.63 7.64
N THR A 88 9.83 15.46 8.78
CA THR A 88 10.35 15.75 10.11
C THR A 88 10.06 14.58 11.05
N LEU A 89 11.11 14.01 11.65
CA LEU A 89 10.99 13.03 12.73
C LEU A 89 10.81 13.79 14.05
N LEU A 90 9.66 13.60 14.68
CA LEU A 90 9.33 14.22 15.96
C LEU A 90 9.94 13.43 17.13
N ALA A 91 10.17 14.07 18.26
CA ALA A 91 10.69 13.42 19.48
C ALA A 91 9.82 12.25 19.97
N SER A 92 8.53 12.24 19.64
CA SER A 92 7.59 11.15 19.91
C SER A 92 7.77 9.91 19.01
N GLY A 93 8.72 9.96 18.05
CA GLY A 93 8.95 8.92 17.05
C GLY A 93 7.99 8.94 15.86
N TRP A 94 7.08 9.92 15.80
CA TRP A 94 6.25 10.14 14.63
C TRP A 94 7.00 10.89 13.54
N GLN A 95 6.84 10.46 12.32
CA GLN A 95 7.31 11.16 11.13
C GLN A 95 6.13 11.95 10.54
N ARG A 96 6.30 13.26 10.46
CA ARG A 96 5.33 14.17 9.83
C ARG A 96 5.85 14.59 8.46
N THR A 97 5.00 14.46 7.45
CA THR A 97 5.37 14.77 6.05
C THR A 97 4.26 15.57 5.37
N PRO A 98 4.23 16.92 5.47
CA PRO A 98 3.47 17.74 4.55
C PRO A 98 4.08 17.63 3.15
N SER A 99 3.22 17.66 2.12
CA SER A 99 3.60 17.54 0.72
C SER A 99 2.69 18.36 -0.19
N VAL A 100 3.20 18.68 -1.36
CA VAL A 100 2.40 19.15 -2.50
C VAL A 100 2.78 18.26 -3.68
N THR A 101 1.77 17.67 -4.30
CA THR A 101 1.94 16.77 -5.42
C THR A 101 1.18 17.27 -6.64
N THR A 102 1.82 17.20 -7.80
CA THR A 102 1.16 17.28 -9.10
C THR A 102 1.18 15.91 -9.75
N SER A 103 0.08 15.53 -10.39
CA SER A 103 0.01 14.32 -11.20
C SER A 103 -0.77 14.56 -12.47
N GLN A 104 -0.25 14.03 -13.57
CA GLN A 104 -0.97 13.89 -14.84
C GLN A 104 -1.20 12.41 -15.03
N THR A 105 -2.46 11.98 -15.02
CA THR A 105 -2.83 10.58 -15.18
C THR A 105 -3.79 10.43 -16.35
N ARG A 106 -3.42 9.56 -17.28
CA ARG A 106 -4.33 9.04 -18.32
C ARG A 106 -4.71 7.62 -17.91
N PHE A 107 -5.99 7.33 -17.83
CA PHE A 107 -6.47 6.03 -17.40
C PHE A 107 -7.72 5.59 -18.13
N THR A 108 -7.90 4.28 -18.19
CA THR A 108 -9.14 3.62 -18.53
C THR A 108 -9.53 2.76 -17.32
N GLN A 109 -10.71 3.00 -16.79
CA GLN A 109 -11.30 2.19 -15.72
C GLN A 109 -12.62 1.67 -16.22
N ALA A 110 -12.76 0.35 -16.34
CA ALA A 110 -13.86 -0.24 -17.07
C ALA A 110 -13.90 0.37 -18.51
N ASP A 111 -15.02 0.93 -18.93
CA ASP A 111 -15.15 1.55 -20.25
C ASP A 111 -14.90 3.07 -20.26
N VAL A 112 -14.61 3.68 -19.10
CA VAL A 112 -14.38 5.12 -18.98
C VAL A 112 -12.90 5.43 -19.17
N THR A 113 -12.57 6.20 -20.23
CA THR A 113 -11.23 6.71 -20.49
C THR A 113 -11.16 8.19 -20.19
N GLU A 114 -10.27 8.56 -19.28
CA GLU A 114 -10.09 9.93 -18.81
C GLU A 114 -8.61 10.34 -18.76
N SER A 115 -8.40 11.65 -18.77
CA SER A 115 -7.08 12.24 -18.57
C SER A 115 -7.20 13.40 -17.59
N THR A 116 -6.65 13.20 -16.38
CA THR A 116 -6.84 14.14 -15.28
C THR A 116 -5.51 14.69 -14.80
N PHE A 117 -5.41 16.01 -14.70
CA PHE A 117 -4.34 16.70 -13.99
C PHE A 117 -4.82 17.01 -12.56
N LEU A 118 -3.99 16.72 -11.57
CA LEU A 118 -4.28 17.00 -10.17
C LEU A 118 -3.13 17.81 -9.56
N LEU A 119 -3.49 18.80 -8.76
CA LEU A 119 -2.62 19.50 -7.82
C LEU A 119 -3.22 19.34 -6.42
N TYR A 120 -2.53 18.65 -5.54
CA TYR A 120 -3.05 18.37 -4.21
C TYR A 120 -1.99 18.48 -3.12
N PRO A 121 -2.19 19.35 -2.13
CA PRO A 121 -1.50 19.27 -0.87
C PRO A 121 -1.92 18.01 -0.10
N GLY A 122 -0.98 17.47 0.66
CA GLY A 122 -1.18 16.32 1.51
C GLY A 122 -0.42 16.45 2.82
N LEU A 123 -0.88 15.71 3.81
CA LEU A 123 -0.24 15.56 5.11
C LEU A 123 -0.23 14.10 5.51
N SER A 124 0.95 13.55 5.79
CA SER A 124 1.09 12.20 6.29
C SER A 124 1.76 12.19 7.66
N PHE A 125 1.22 11.38 8.56
CA PHE A 125 1.85 10.97 9.81
C PHE A 125 2.13 9.49 9.75
N SER A 126 3.38 9.09 10.02
CA SER A 126 3.72 7.67 10.09
C SER A 126 4.64 7.39 11.27
N ARG A 127 4.53 6.18 11.81
CA ARG A 127 5.40 5.67 12.85
C ARG A 127 5.57 4.18 12.70
N ILE A 128 6.81 3.72 12.73
CA ILE A 128 7.13 2.29 12.75
C ILE A 128 8.01 2.04 13.98
N ARG A 129 7.62 1.08 14.80
CA ARG A 129 8.38 0.62 15.94
C ARG A 129 8.47 -0.89 15.88
N GLN A 130 9.65 -1.44 16.04
CA GLN A 130 9.85 -2.89 16.03
C GLN A 130 11.02 -3.30 16.92
N ARG A 131 10.96 -4.54 17.39
CA ARG A 131 12.03 -5.22 18.12
C ARG A 131 12.20 -6.62 17.54
N GLY A 132 13.44 -7.14 17.50
CA GLY A 132 13.75 -8.48 17.01
C GLY A 132 14.39 -8.53 15.62
N GLY A 133 14.92 -7.41 15.12
CA GLY A 133 15.69 -7.38 13.86
C GLY A 133 14.88 -7.78 12.63
N LEU A 134 15.39 -8.71 11.83
CA LEU A 134 14.76 -9.18 10.58
C LEU A 134 13.46 -9.96 10.83
N SER A 135 13.32 -10.64 11.98
CA SER A 135 12.10 -11.35 12.40
C SER A 135 11.53 -10.73 13.67
N PRO A 136 10.75 -9.65 13.54
CA PRO A 136 10.24 -8.94 14.70
C PRO A 136 9.38 -9.82 15.59
N ASN A 137 9.58 -9.69 16.89
CA ASN A 137 8.74 -10.32 17.92
C ASN A 137 7.74 -9.33 18.55
N TRP A 138 7.95 -8.05 18.33
CA TRP A 138 7.09 -6.96 18.74
C TRP A 138 7.19 -5.83 17.72
N GLY A 139 6.07 -5.25 17.36
CA GLY A 139 6.05 -4.07 16.49
C GLY A 139 4.68 -3.46 16.31
N ASP A 140 4.67 -2.24 15.88
CA ASP A 140 3.51 -1.54 15.32
C ASP A 140 3.94 -0.62 14.17
N SER A 141 3.07 -0.49 13.19
CA SER A 141 3.20 0.43 12.07
C SER A 141 1.90 1.18 11.90
N GLN A 142 1.98 2.49 11.86
CA GLN A 142 0.84 3.40 11.77
C GLN A 142 1.11 4.39 10.67
N ARG A 143 0.12 4.61 9.79
CA ARG A 143 0.18 5.61 8.74
C ARG A 143 -1.19 6.26 8.54
N TYR A 144 -1.22 7.57 8.67
CA TYR A 144 -2.39 8.41 8.45
C TYR A 144 -2.07 9.41 7.35
N THR A 145 -2.91 9.47 6.32
CA THR A 145 -2.70 10.35 5.17
C THR A 145 -3.98 11.09 4.87
N ALA A 146 -3.87 12.40 4.70
CA ALA A 146 -4.93 13.27 4.24
C ALA A 146 -4.45 14.04 3.01
N GLU A 147 -5.28 14.11 1.97
CA GLU A 147 -5.02 14.81 0.73
C GLU A 147 -6.26 15.57 0.30
N ILE A 148 -6.09 16.73 -0.33
CA ILE A 148 -7.19 17.52 -0.86
C ILE A 148 -6.82 18.09 -2.22
N SER A 149 -7.75 18.05 -3.16
CA SER A 149 -7.62 18.65 -4.49
C SER A 149 -8.78 19.58 -4.76
N ARG A 150 -8.54 20.68 -5.46
CA ARG A 150 -9.54 21.66 -5.83
C ARG A 150 -9.36 22.10 -7.28
N ARG A 151 -10.47 22.20 -8.02
CA ARG A 151 -10.50 22.74 -9.39
C ARG A 151 -10.01 24.18 -9.44
N GLU A 152 -10.27 24.96 -8.41
CA GLU A 152 -9.79 26.34 -8.26
C GLU A 152 -8.26 26.46 -8.29
N TRP A 153 -7.54 25.38 -7.99
CA TRP A 153 -6.07 25.31 -8.06
C TRP A 153 -5.57 24.80 -9.41
N GLY A 154 -6.46 24.58 -10.38
CA GLY A 154 -6.15 24.02 -11.70
C GLY A 154 -6.24 22.51 -11.80
N SER A 155 -6.76 21.84 -10.77
CA SER A 155 -7.02 20.39 -10.81
C SER A 155 -8.23 20.06 -11.67
N GLY A 156 -8.24 18.87 -12.28
CA GLY A 156 -9.37 18.39 -13.09
C GLY A 156 -10.59 18.02 -12.26
N THR A 157 -10.41 17.68 -10.96
CA THR A 157 -11.54 17.31 -10.09
C THR A 157 -11.27 17.71 -8.64
N ASP A 158 -12.36 17.93 -7.90
CA ASP A 158 -12.36 18.15 -6.46
C ASP A 158 -12.41 16.82 -5.73
N PHE A 159 -11.51 16.63 -4.76
CA PHE A 159 -11.63 15.53 -3.81
C PHE A 159 -10.97 15.85 -2.47
N ALA A 160 -11.42 15.14 -1.44
CA ALA A 160 -10.73 15.01 -0.16
C ALA A 160 -10.58 13.53 0.16
N LEU A 161 -9.35 13.10 0.43
CA LEU A 161 -9.01 11.72 0.74
C LEU A 161 -8.45 11.63 2.15
N PHE A 162 -8.93 10.66 2.91
CA PHE A 162 -8.31 10.24 4.16
C PHE A 162 -8.06 8.73 4.12
N ARG A 163 -6.87 8.30 4.56
CA ARG A 163 -6.49 6.89 4.68
C ARG A 163 -5.78 6.65 6.00
N LEU A 164 -6.21 5.61 6.70
CA LEU A 164 -5.60 5.09 7.91
C LEU A 164 -5.14 3.66 7.66
N GLN A 165 -3.92 3.35 8.03
CA GLN A 165 -3.35 2.01 7.98
C GLN A 165 -2.63 1.76 9.29
N ASP A 166 -3.10 0.78 10.06
CA ASP A 166 -2.49 0.34 11.29
C ASP A 166 -2.20 -1.15 11.24
N SER A 167 -1.04 -1.53 11.75
CA SER A 167 -0.69 -2.93 11.98
C SER A 167 0.05 -3.09 13.29
N LEU A 168 -0.16 -4.22 13.91
CA LEU A 168 0.47 -4.59 15.17
C LEU A 168 0.94 -6.05 15.13
N LEU A 169 2.04 -6.31 15.83
CA LEU A 169 2.59 -7.63 16.02
C LEU A 169 3.00 -7.77 17.48
N ARG A 170 2.54 -8.83 18.14
CA ARG A 170 2.85 -9.14 19.55
C ARG A 170 3.16 -10.61 19.69
N THR A 171 4.34 -10.93 20.24
CA THR A 171 4.73 -12.30 20.56
C THR A 171 4.70 -12.51 22.06
N TRP A 172 4.02 -13.55 22.50
CA TRP A 172 3.90 -13.96 23.90
C TRP A 172 4.58 -15.30 24.10
N ARG A 173 5.39 -15.40 25.18
CA ARG A 173 6.18 -16.60 25.54
C ARG A 173 7.01 -17.16 24.38
N ASP A 174 7.49 -16.30 23.47
CA ASP A 174 8.30 -16.64 22.29
C ASP A 174 7.72 -17.71 21.34
N ARG A 175 6.47 -18.11 21.57
CA ARG A 175 5.78 -19.16 20.80
C ARG A 175 4.45 -18.72 20.20
N HIS A 176 3.80 -17.73 20.78
CA HIS A 176 2.47 -17.29 20.36
C HIS A 176 2.57 -15.87 19.77
N ARG A 177 2.42 -15.72 18.47
CA ARG A 177 2.47 -14.42 17.80
C ARG A 177 1.08 -14.06 17.29
N PHE A 178 0.68 -12.85 17.59
CA PHE A 178 -0.58 -12.24 17.13
C PHE A 178 -0.26 -11.10 16.20
N VAL A 179 -0.90 -11.08 15.02
CA VAL A 179 -0.80 -10.00 14.05
C VAL A 179 -2.20 -9.45 13.80
N GLY A 180 -2.33 -8.13 13.88
CA GLY A 180 -3.55 -7.41 13.54
C GLY A 180 -3.25 -6.34 12.51
N ARG A 181 -4.13 -6.16 11.53
CA ARG A 181 -4.07 -5.07 10.54
C ARG A 181 -5.45 -4.48 10.38
N ILE A 182 -5.51 -3.17 10.17
CA ILE A 182 -6.72 -2.46 9.78
C ILE A 182 -6.36 -1.41 8.73
N THR A 183 -7.17 -1.31 7.71
CA THR A 183 -7.12 -0.22 6.73
C THR A 183 -8.49 0.41 6.62
N LEU A 184 -8.53 1.73 6.80
CA LEU A 184 -9.72 2.55 6.56
C LEU A 184 -9.39 3.58 5.48
N GLY A 185 -10.33 3.84 4.61
CA GLY A 185 -10.20 4.84 3.57
C GLY A 185 -11.52 5.52 3.26
N VAL A 186 -11.47 6.83 3.02
CA VAL A 186 -12.61 7.59 2.52
C VAL A 186 -12.14 8.61 1.50
N ILE A 187 -12.88 8.72 0.40
CA ILE A 187 -12.78 9.79 -0.60
C ILE A 187 -14.15 10.46 -0.67
N ALA A 188 -14.16 11.77 -0.43
CA ALA A 188 -15.26 12.62 -0.81
C ALA A 188 -14.87 13.34 -2.10
N ALA A 189 -15.61 13.14 -3.17
CA ALA A 189 -15.42 13.75 -4.46
C ALA A 189 -16.79 14.08 -5.09
N ASP A 190 -16.83 15.12 -5.90
CA ASP A 190 -18.06 15.46 -6.65
C ASP A 190 -18.36 14.39 -7.68
N ASP A 191 -17.32 13.91 -8.36
CA ASP A 191 -17.38 12.83 -9.34
C ASP A 191 -16.17 11.90 -9.12
N LEU A 192 -16.46 10.69 -8.62
CA LEU A 192 -15.41 9.70 -8.35
C LEU A 192 -14.77 9.17 -9.63
N ASP A 193 -15.50 9.18 -10.75
CA ASP A 193 -14.99 8.63 -12.00
C ASP A 193 -13.96 9.55 -12.69
N GLN A 194 -13.86 10.80 -12.26
CA GLN A 194 -12.76 11.71 -12.62
C GLN A 194 -11.54 11.57 -11.69
N VAL A 195 -11.67 10.92 -10.54
CA VAL A 195 -10.54 10.65 -9.65
C VAL A 195 -9.76 9.46 -10.20
N PRO A 196 -8.45 9.57 -10.46
CA PRO A 196 -7.64 8.46 -10.99
C PRO A 196 -7.75 7.19 -10.15
N PRO A 197 -7.72 5.98 -10.77
CA PRO A 197 -7.85 4.70 -10.09
C PRO A 197 -6.86 4.48 -8.94
N GLU A 198 -5.65 5.04 -9.03
CA GLU A 198 -4.64 4.94 -7.97
C GLU A 198 -5.06 5.61 -6.65
N LYS A 199 -6.05 6.49 -6.70
CA LYS A 199 -6.64 7.14 -5.51
C LYS A 199 -7.86 6.39 -5.01
N ARG A 200 -8.64 5.74 -5.90
CA ARG A 200 -9.81 4.97 -5.54
C ARG A 200 -9.43 3.76 -4.68
N PHE A 201 -10.39 3.16 -4.02
CA PHE A 201 -10.15 2.00 -3.17
C PHE A 201 -10.61 0.71 -3.84
N PHE A 202 -9.80 -0.32 -3.61
CA PHE A 202 -10.06 -1.72 -3.98
C PHE A 202 -9.62 -2.60 -2.82
N ALA A 203 -10.31 -3.70 -2.57
CA ALA A 203 -9.90 -4.70 -1.61
C ALA A 203 -9.68 -6.06 -2.28
N GLY A 204 -9.24 -7.06 -1.51
CA GLY A 204 -8.82 -8.37 -1.98
C GLY A 204 -7.31 -8.51 -2.13
N GLY A 205 -6.81 -9.73 -1.98
CA GLY A 205 -5.39 -10.07 -2.06
C GLY A 205 -4.71 -10.21 -0.71
N ASP A 206 -3.42 -10.50 -0.74
CA ASP A 206 -2.58 -10.90 0.40
C ASP A 206 -2.53 -9.88 1.56
N LYS A 207 -2.56 -8.60 1.24
CA LYS A 207 -2.48 -7.52 2.25
C LYS A 207 -3.84 -6.93 2.63
N SER A 208 -4.93 -7.51 2.13
CA SER A 208 -6.28 -7.02 2.32
C SER A 208 -7.19 -8.16 2.81
N ILE A 209 -7.97 -8.79 1.94
CA ILE A 209 -8.87 -9.89 2.26
C ILE A 209 -8.40 -11.10 1.45
N ARG A 210 -7.69 -12.03 2.09
CA ARG A 210 -7.23 -13.28 1.47
C ARG A 210 -8.43 -14.19 1.17
N GLY A 211 -8.31 -15.00 0.12
CA GLY A 211 -9.43 -15.78 -0.43
C GLY A 211 -10.13 -15.06 -1.59
N TYR A 212 -9.76 -13.79 -1.85
CA TYR A 212 -10.20 -13.02 -3.01
C TYR A 212 -8.99 -12.62 -3.86
N GLY A 213 -9.18 -12.54 -5.16
CA GLY A 213 -8.13 -12.06 -6.07
C GLY A 213 -7.70 -10.62 -5.76
N TYR A 214 -6.47 -10.27 -6.13
CA TYR A 214 -5.90 -8.95 -5.87
C TYR A 214 -6.73 -7.84 -6.49
N GLN A 215 -7.19 -6.90 -5.66
CA GLN A 215 -8.05 -5.77 -6.04
C GLN A 215 -9.37 -6.18 -6.75
N LYS A 216 -9.93 -7.34 -6.44
CA LYS A 216 -11.16 -7.86 -7.04
C LYS A 216 -12.43 -7.45 -6.31
N ILE A 217 -12.31 -6.88 -5.10
CA ILE A 217 -13.45 -6.37 -4.31
C ILE A 217 -13.54 -4.86 -4.53
N SER A 218 -14.60 -4.46 -5.21
CA SER A 218 -14.96 -3.07 -5.52
C SER A 218 -16.35 -3.06 -6.15
N PRO A 219 -17.08 -1.94 -6.14
CA PRO A 219 -18.28 -1.78 -6.94
C PRO A 219 -18.01 -2.08 -8.41
N ARG A 220 -19.04 -2.58 -9.08
CA ARG A 220 -19.00 -2.91 -10.51
C ARG A 220 -20.05 -2.09 -11.25
N ASP A 221 -19.78 -1.86 -12.52
CA ASP A 221 -20.76 -1.31 -13.47
C ASP A 221 -21.77 -2.38 -13.91
N ASP A 222 -22.65 -2.01 -14.83
CA ASP A 222 -23.70 -2.89 -15.36
C ASP A 222 -23.13 -4.06 -16.20
N GLU A 223 -21.91 -3.89 -16.75
CA GLU A 223 -21.14 -4.89 -17.49
C GLU A 223 -20.32 -5.82 -16.57
N GLY A 224 -20.34 -5.56 -15.26
CA GLY A 224 -19.63 -6.32 -14.25
C GLY A 224 -18.15 -5.96 -14.07
N GLN A 225 -17.67 -4.86 -14.66
CA GLN A 225 -16.31 -4.39 -14.56
C GLN A 225 -16.09 -3.59 -13.27
N LEU A 226 -14.91 -3.68 -12.68
CA LEU A 226 -14.56 -2.98 -11.45
C LEU A 226 -14.41 -1.48 -11.69
N ILE A 227 -15.10 -0.65 -10.90
CA ILE A 227 -15.08 0.81 -11.06
C ILE A 227 -14.41 1.57 -9.92
N GLY A 228 -13.97 0.86 -8.88
CA GLY A 228 -13.34 1.46 -7.71
C GLY A 228 -14.32 2.10 -6.72
N ALA A 229 -13.91 2.11 -5.46
CA ALA A 229 -14.71 2.53 -4.33
C ALA A 229 -14.25 3.89 -3.78
N SER A 230 -15.15 4.58 -3.09
CA SER A 230 -14.84 5.80 -2.31
C SER A 230 -14.62 5.51 -0.84
N LYS A 231 -14.99 4.34 -0.36
CA LYS A 231 -14.87 3.92 1.05
C LYS A 231 -14.26 2.53 1.12
N LEU A 232 -13.37 2.34 2.09
CA LEU A 232 -12.67 1.08 2.33
C LEU A 232 -12.63 0.79 3.81
N VAL A 233 -12.98 -0.42 4.18
CA VAL A 233 -12.75 -0.96 5.52
C VAL A 233 -12.23 -2.38 5.36
N THR A 234 -11.01 -2.67 5.80
CA THR A 234 -10.48 -4.02 5.86
C THR A 234 -9.79 -4.28 7.17
N GLY A 235 -9.92 -5.50 7.67
CA GLY A 235 -9.28 -5.95 8.90
C GLY A 235 -8.77 -7.36 8.80
N THR A 236 -7.62 -7.63 9.41
CA THR A 236 -6.97 -8.95 9.51
C THR A 236 -6.68 -9.27 10.96
N LEU A 237 -6.97 -10.49 11.36
CA LEU A 237 -6.45 -11.09 12.59
C LEU A 237 -5.73 -12.38 12.22
N GLU A 238 -4.49 -12.52 12.69
CA GLU A 238 -3.68 -13.71 12.44
C GLU A 238 -3.03 -14.18 13.75
N TYR A 239 -3.11 -15.47 14.02
CA TYR A 239 -2.40 -16.14 15.10
C TYR A 239 -1.36 -17.07 14.51
N GLN A 240 -0.15 -17.00 15.05
CA GLN A 240 0.98 -17.85 14.66
C GLN A 240 1.49 -18.60 15.88
N TYR A 241 1.79 -19.88 15.69
CA TYR A 241 2.40 -20.73 16.69
C TYR A 241 3.77 -21.22 16.21
N ARG A 242 4.81 -21.04 17.05
CA ARG A 242 6.17 -21.50 16.75
C ARG A 242 6.24 -23.02 16.93
N VAL A 243 6.43 -23.73 15.82
CA VAL A 243 6.51 -25.18 15.78
C VAL A 243 7.91 -25.64 16.16
N THR A 244 8.94 -25.14 15.44
CA THR A 244 10.34 -25.48 15.69
C THR A 244 11.27 -24.46 15.02
N GLY A 245 12.38 -24.12 15.70
CA GLY A 245 13.37 -23.19 15.14
C GLY A 245 12.73 -21.88 14.64
N GLY A 246 12.91 -21.58 13.38
CA GLY A 246 12.30 -20.41 12.68
C GLY A 246 10.96 -20.70 12.01
N TRP A 247 10.35 -21.88 12.22
CA TRP A 247 9.09 -22.27 11.57
C TRP A 247 7.88 -22.02 12.48
N TRP A 248 6.86 -21.38 11.87
CA TRP A 248 5.60 -21.04 12.51
C TRP A 248 4.43 -21.53 11.67
N GLY A 249 3.46 -22.16 12.32
CA GLY A 249 2.14 -22.37 11.72
C GLY A 249 1.27 -21.15 11.96
N ALA A 250 0.45 -20.77 11.02
CA ALA A 250 -0.45 -19.62 11.10
C ALA A 250 -1.88 -19.99 10.75
N VAL A 251 -2.83 -19.33 11.42
CA VAL A 251 -4.26 -19.30 11.04
C VAL A 251 -4.71 -17.86 11.05
N PHE A 252 -5.61 -17.50 10.14
CA PHE A 252 -6.03 -16.12 10.00
C PHE A 252 -7.49 -16.00 9.52
N ALA A 253 -8.05 -14.83 9.81
CA ALA A 253 -9.33 -14.37 9.28
C ALA A 253 -9.20 -12.91 8.85
N ASP A 254 -9.73 -12.63 7.68
CA ASP A 254 -9.79 -11.31 7.07
C ASP A 254 -11.25 -10.94 6.82
N ALA A 255 -11.58 -9.66 6.98
CA ALA A 255 -12.94 -9.18 6.69
C ALA A 255 -12.90 -7.72 6.23
N GLY A 256 -13.88 -7.33 5.44
CA GLY A 256 -14.04 -5.95 5.00
C GLY A 256 -14.78 -5.81 3.70
N ASP A 257 -14.78 -4.60 3.16
CA ASP A 257 -15.36 -4.28 1.87
C ASP A 257 -14.81 -2.96 1.32
N ALA A 258 -15.04 -2.73 0.02
CA ALA A 258 -14.77 -1.48 -0.68
C ALA A 258 -16.03 -1.06 -1.44
N VAL A 259 -16.63 0.08 -1.05
CA VAL A 259 -17.97 0.49 -1.54
C VAL A 259 -18.00 1.97 -1.94
N ARG A 260 -18.98 2.37 -2.76
CA ARG A 260 -19.28 3.78 -3.03
C ARG A 260 -20.22 4.37 -1.97
N ASN A 261 -21.23 3.63 -1.54
CA ASN A 261 -22.16 4.06 -0.49
C ASN A 261 -22.10 3.10 0.70
N LEU A 262 -22.27 3.62 1.92
CA LEU A 262 -22.27 2.77 3.11
C LEU A 262 -23.49 1.84 3.19
N SER A 263 -24.59 2.18 2.50
CA SER A 263 -25.75 1.30 2.35
C SER A 263 -25.44 -0.01 1.62
N ASP A 264 -24.42 0.01 0.77
CA ASP A 264 -24.05 -1.12 -0.10
C ASP A 264 -23.00 -2.03 0.57
N PHE A 265 -22.65 -1.73 1.83
CA PHE A 265 -21.60 -2.45 2.56
C PHE A 265 -22.03 -3.89 2.86
N ASP A 266 -21.36 -4.84 2.20
CA ASP A 266 -21.57 -6.28 2.36
C ASP A 266 -20.24 -6.94 2.74
N VAL A 267 -20.09 -7.31 4.02
CA VAL A 267 -18.82 -7.78 4.58
C VAL A 267 -18.32 -9.05 3.88
N LYS A 268 -17.33 -8.90 3.03
CA LYS A 268 -16.56 -10.00 2.48
C LYS A 268 -15.65 -10.58 3.55
N LYS A 269 -15.57 -11.89 3.64
CA LYS A 269 -14.79 -12.62 4.66
C LYS A 269 -13.90 -13.64 3.99
N GLY A 270 -12.67 -13.73 4.45
CA GLY A 270 -11.73 -14.76 4.05
C GLY A 270 -11.10 -15.41 5.28
N ALA A 271 -10.78 -16.67 5.19
CA ALA A 271 -10.04 -17.37 6.22
C ALA A 271 -9.03 -18.32 5.61
N GLY A 272 -8.03 -18.70 6.38
CA GLY A 272 -7.01 -19.59 5.90
C GLY A 272 -6.01 -20.02 6.96
N PHE A 273 -5.07 -20.79 6.49
CA PHE A 273 -3.92 -21.19 7.26
C PHE A 273 -2.64 -21.09 6.41
N GLY A 274 -1.50 -21.08 7.08
CA GLY A 274 -0.23 -20.95 6.38
C GLY A 274 0.96 -21.30 7.23
N VAL A 275 2.12 -21.14 6.61
CA VAL A 275 3.42 -21.36 7.24
C VAL A 275 4.24 -20.08 7.12
N ARG A 276 4.99 -19.78 8.18
CA ARG A 276 5.96 -18.69 8.24
C ARG A 276 7.32 -19.28 8.53
N TRP A 277 8.32 -18.81 7.81
CA TRP A 277 9.70 -19.19 8.05
C TRP A 277 10.58 -17.96 8.21
N ASP A 278 11.16 -17.82 9.40
CA ASP A 278 12.15 -16.81 9.71
C ASP A 278 13.48 -17.20 9.07
N SER A 279 13.62 -16.95 7.75
CA SER A 279 14.83 -17.31 6.99
C SER A 279 15.97 -16.33 7.25
N PRO A 280 17.25 -16.73 6.96
CA PRO A 280 18.39 -15.84 7.09
C PRO A 280 18.34 -14.56 6.23
N VAL A 281 17.54 -14.59 5.15
CA VAL A 281 17.38 -13.46 4.21
C VAL A 281 16.09 -12.68 4.44
N GLY A 282 15.30 -13.04 5.45
CA GLY A 282 14.05 -12.41 5.81
C GLY A 282 12.88 -13.38 5.92
N PRO A 283 11.75 -12.95 6.48
CA PRO A 283 10.57 -13.80 6.65
C PRO A 283 9.99 -14.24 5.32
N VAL A 284 9.67 -15.53 5.20
CA VAL A 284 8.93 -16.13 4.09
C VAL A 284 7.57 -16.57 4.60
N LYS A 285 6.52 -16.35 3.82
CA LYS A 285 5.17 -16.82 4.12
C LYS A 285 4.58 -17.58 2.95
N LEU A 286 3.80 -18.61 3.29
CA LEU A 286 2.98 -19.39 2.38
C LEU A 286 1.60 -19.51 3.00
N ASP A 287 0.56 -19.07 2.30
CA ASP A 287 -0.83 -19.12 2.77
C ASP A 287 -1.73 -19.83 1.79
N LEU A 288 -2.71 -20.56 2.33
CA LEU A 288 -3.89 -21.03 1.64
C LEU A 288 -5.10 -20.36 2.27
N ALA A 289 -5.93 -19.73 1.44
CA ALA A 289 -7.12 -19.02 1.88
C ALA A 289 -8.29 -19.26 0.94
N TRP A 290 -9.49 -19.16 1.48
CA TRP A 290 -10.74 -19.24 0.73
C TRP A 290 -11.74 -18.20 1.22
N PRO A 291 -12.64 -17.73 0.33
CA PRO A 291 -13.72 -16.84 0.70
C PRO A 291 -14.76 -17.57 1.54
N LEU A 292 -15.36 -16.88 2.51
CA LEU A 292 -16.39 -17.44 3.37
C LEU A 292 -17.76 -16.83 3.05
N GLY A 293 -18.68 -17.66 2.59
CA GLY A 293 -20.08 -17.27 2.39
C GLY A 293 -20.33 -16.39 1.15
N ASP A 294 -19.34 -16.19 0.29
CA ASP A 294 -19.50 -15.49 -0.97
C ASP A 294 -19.91 -16.47 -2.08
N LYS A 295 -20.91 -16.08 -2.88
CA LYS A 295 -21.40 -16.88 -4.02
C LYS A 295 -20.71 -16.48 -5.34
N THR A 296 -20.04 -15.34 -5.36
CA THR A 296 -19.43 -14.76 -6.56
C THR A 296 -17.94 -15.12 -6.69
N GLU A 297 -17.30 -15.47 -5.58
CA GLU A 297 -15.91 -15.91 -5.54
C GLU A 297 -15.83 -17.28 -4.86
N SER A 298 -15.08 -18.19 -5.44
CA SER A 298 -14.96 -19.57 -4.96
C SER A 298 -13.56 -20.11 -5.24
N GLY A 299 -13.19 -21.16 -4.50
CA GLY A 299 -11.90 -21.81 -4.68
C GLY A 299 -10.89 -21.45 -3.60
N VAL A 300 -9.70 -22.04 -3.73
CA VAL A 300 -8.59 -21.85 -2.82
C VAL A 300 -7.58 -20.91 -3.48
N HIS A 301 -7.22 -19.87 -2.79
CA HIS A 301 -6.16 -18.94 -3.20
C HIS A 301 -4.86 -19.26 -2.48
N PHE A 302 -3.78 -19.26 -3.23
CA PHE A 302 -2.44 -19.51 -2.73
C PHE A 302 -1.65 -18.22 -2.72
N TYR A 303 -1.03 -17.90 -1.58
CA TYR A 303 -0.21 -16.70 -1.44
C TYR A 303 1.20 -17.04 -1.01
N VAL A 304 2.16 -16.42 -1.67
CA VAL A 304 3.59 -16.46 -1.33
C VAL A 304 4.05 -15.04 -1.08
N GLY A 305 4.81 -14.83 -0.02
CA GLY A 305 5.37 -13.51 0.26
C GLY A 305 6.76 -13.59 0.87
N LEU A 306 7.60 -12.64 0.51
CA LEU A 306 8.93 -12.43 1.05
C LEU A 306 8.98 -11.06 1.74
N GLY A 307 9.61 -10.98 2.92
CA GLY A 307 9.78 -9.74 3.65
C GLY A 307 8.87 -9.59 4.88
N THR A 308 8.84 -8.37 5.46
CA THR A 308 8.09 -8.09 6.69
C THR A 308 6.59 -8.31 6.50
N GLN A 309 5.97 -8.99 7.46
CA GLN A 309 4.57 -9.47 7.37
C GLN A 309 3.53 -8.45 7.84
N TRP A 310 3.93 -7.21 8.14
CA TRP A 310 3.06 -6.18 8.74
C TRP A 310 3.50 -4.77 8.33
#